data_84f4b64dddbb53a649d271a52e642477
#
_entry.id   84f4b64dddbb53a649d271a52e642477
#
_cell.length_a   1.000
_cell.length_b   1.000
_cell.length_c   1.000
_cell.angle_alpha   90.00
_cell.angle_beta   90.00
_cell.angle_gamma   90.00
#
_symmetry.space_group_name_H-M   'P 1'
#
loop_
_entity.id
_entity.type
_entity.pdbx_description
1 polymer ?
#
loop_
_entity_poly.entity_id
_entity_poly.type
_entity_poly.pdbx_seq_one_letter_code
_entity_poly.pdbx_strand_id
1 'polypeptide(L)'
;MMKTSVRASRMEPSATLAVVNKAKALKYEGKPVISFGAGEPDFDSPAAAASCAERAIKEGKTHYTQSNGILELREAVASYYSDRFGLDYPADQVIIGPGAKPLIYGSLASLVDPEDEVLVFSPAWVSYVEQIRLLDGRASIVDTVTTGNVPLASKVAEAVTPRTVGMLINTPNNPTGAVYGEETLREIAEIALEHDLWIIYDEI
;
A
#
# COMPACT_ATOMS: atom_id res chain seq x y z
N MET A 1 -23.91 -11.53 22.53
CA MET A 1 -22.95 -10.62 21.84
C MET A 1 -21.94 -11.48 21.10
N MET A 2 -21.76 -11.31 19.79
CA MET A 2 -20.75 -12.08 19.04
C MET A 2 -19.34 -11.68 19.53
N LYS A 3 -18.49 -12.68 19.78
CA LYS A 3 -17.10 -12.48 20.20
C LYS A 3 -16.24 -12.25 18.96
N THR A 4 -15.55 -11.11 18.86
CA THR A 4 -14.54 -10.87 17.85
C THR A 4 -13.26 -11.69 18.15
N SER A 5 -12.45 -11.96 17.12
CA SER A 5 -11.15 -12.59 17.32
C SER A 5 -10.20 -11.67 18.10
N VAL A 6 -9.23 -12.26 18.80
CA VAL A 6 -8.20 -11.48 19.52
C VAL A 6 -7.45 -10.54 18.59
N ARG A 7 -7.13 -10.98 17.36
CA ARG A 7 -6.48 -10.15 16.34
C ARG A 7 -7.31 -8.92 15.99
N ALA A 8 -8.60 -9.12 15.68
CA ALA A 8 -9.50 -8.01 15.34
C ALA A 8 -9.72 -7.05 16.51
N SER A 9 -9.69 -7.53 17.76
CA SER A 9 -9.87 -6.68 18.94
C SER A 9 -8.65 -5.82 19.29
N ARG A 10 -7.49 -6.10 18.71
CA ARG A 10 -6.24 -5.33 18.87
C ARG A 10 -6.10 -4.22 17.84
N MET A 11 -6.96 -4.19 16.80
CA MET A 11 -6.87 -3.18 15.75
C MET A 11 -7.30 -1.81 16.26
N GLU A 12 -6.48 -0.82 15.97
CA GLU A 12 -6.81 0.58 16.23
C GLU A 12 -7.75 1.11 15.13
N PRO A 13 -8.79 1.86 15.50
CA PRO A 13 -9.63 2.55 14.52
C PRO A 13 -8.78 3.51 13.67
N SER A 14 -9.05 3.54 12.36
CA SER A 14 -8.34 4.47 11.46
C SER A 14 -8.55 5.93 11.89
N ALA A 15 -7.49 6.59 12.32
CA ALA A 15 -7.50 8.02 12.67
C ALA A 15 -7.97 8.88 11.48
N THR A 16 -7.58 8.52 10.27
CA THR A 16 -8.01 9.20 9.02
C THR A 16 -9.53 9.13 8.86
N LEU A 17 -10.12 7.93 9.00
CA LEU A 17 -11.58 7.79 8.91
C LEU A 17 -12.32 8.53 10.02
N ALA A 18 -11.77 8.56 11.23
CA ALA A 18 -12.37 9.31 12.33
C ALA A 18 -12.43 10.83 12.00
N VAL A 19 -11.35 11.38 11.45
CA VAL A 19 -11.30 12.79 11.02
C VAL A 19 -12.30 13.05 9.89
N VAL A 20 -12.34 12.20 8.88
CA VAL A 20 -13.28 12.31 7.75
C VAL A 20 -14.72 12.28 8.22
N ASN A 21 -15.07 11.32 9.09
CA ASN A 21 -16.41 11.18 9.64
C ASN A 21 -16.81 12.41 10.48
N LYS A 22 -15.89 12.94 11.29
CA LYS A 22 -16.11 14.17 12.05
C LYS A 22 -16.34 15.37 11.14
N ALA A 23 -15.55 15.52 10.09
CA ALA A 23 -15.72 16.59 9.11
C ALA A 23 -17.07 16.50 8.39
N LYS A 24 -17.49 15.28 7.98
CA LYS A 24 -18.81 15.04 7.38
C LYS A 24 -19.96 15.40 8.35
N ALA A 25 -19.86 14.98 9.60
CA ALA A 25 -20.88 15.31 10.61
C ALA A 25 -21.02 16.83 10.81
N LEU A 26 -19.92 17.55 10.93
CA LEU A 26 -19.91 19.00 11.08
C LEU A 26 -20.49 19.72 9.84
N LYS A 27 -20.20 19.23 8.63
CA LYS A 27 -20.81 19.76 7.41
C LYS A 27 -22.33 19.53 7.38
N TYR A 28 -22.78 18.35 7.84
CA TYR A 28 -24.20 18.06 7.93
C TYR A 28 -24.93 18.98 8.94
N GLU A 29 -24.24 19.42 9.99
CA GLU A 29 -24.73 20.44 10.95
C GLU A 29 -24.70 21.86 10.37
N GLY A 30 -24.35 22.06 9.09
CA GLY A 30 -24.28 23.37 8.45
C GLY A 30 -23.04 24.20 8.80
N LYS A 31 -22.03 23.60 9.46
CA LYS A 31 -20.77 24.30 9.80
C LYS A 31 -19.86 24.43 8.59
N PRO A 32 -19.18 25.57 8.39
CA PRO A 32 -18.21 25.76 7.33
C PRO A 32 -16.93 24.96 7.66
N VAL A 33 -16.78 23.77 7.08
CA VAL A 33 -15.64 22.89 7.31
C VAL A 33 -14.90 22.62 6.01
N ILE A 34 -13.59 22.88 5.99
CA ILE A 34 -12.67 22.44 4.96
C ILE A 34 -11.99 21.18 5.49
N SER A 35 -12.10 20.06 4.76
CA SER A 35 -11.55 18.76 5.18
C SER A 35 -10.26 18.46 4.43
N PHE A 36 -9.22 18.15 5.19
CA PHE A 36 -7.95 17.60 4.70
C PHE A 36 -7.72 16.15 5.21
N GLY A 37 -8.80 15.47 5.59
CA GLY A 37 -8.71 14.16 6.24
C GLY A 37 -8.47 12.98 5.30
N ALA A 38 -8.88 13.10 4.05
CA ALA A 38 -8.57 12.12 3.00
C ALA A 38 -8.47 12.84 1.66
N GLY A 39 -7.58 12.36 0.81
CA GLY A 39 -7.44 12.80 -0.57
C GLY A 39 -8.10 11.82 -1.52
N GLU A 40 -8.78 12.35 -2.53
CA GLU A 40 -9.27 11.64 -3.69
C GLU A 40 -9.20 12.55 -4.90
N PRO A 41 -9.09 12.02 -6.14
CA PRO A 41 -9.15 12.86 -7.32
C PRO A 41 -10.46 13.64 -7.35
N ASP A 42 -10.40 14.94 -7.66
CA ASP A 42 -11.57 15.82 -7.79
C ASP A 42 -12.17 15.80 -9.21
N PHE A 43 -11.55 15.08 -10.13
CA PHE A 43 -12.05 14.82 -11.48
C PHE A 43 -12.92 13.56 -11.49
N ASP A 44 -13.93 13.57 -12.33
CA ASP A 44 -14.70 12.37 -12.64
C ASP A 44 -13.83 11.29 -13.33
N SER A 45 -14.30 10.04 -13.27
CA SER A 45 -13.65 8.96 -14.01
C SER A 45 -13.54 9.29 -15.50
N PRO A 46 -12.42 8.96 -16.18
CA PRO A 46 -12.28 9.21 -17.61
C PRO A 46 -13.46 8.64 -18.42
N ALA A 47 -14.02 9.43 -19.31
CA ALA A 47 -15.22 9.04 -20.10
C ALA A 47 -15.00 7.72 -20.85
N ALA A 48 -13.78 7.45 -21.33
CA ALA A 48 -13.43 6.20 -21.98
C ALA A 48 -13.57 5.00 -21.03
N ALA A 49 -13.12 5.13 -19.78
CA ALA A 49 -13.23 4.07 -18.76
C ALA A 49 -14.70 3.81 -18.41
N ALA A 50 -15.48 4.88 -18.17
CA ALA A 50 -16.91 4.77 -17.88
C ALA A 50 -17.68 4.08 -19.02
N SER A 51 -17.46 4.50 -20.26
CA SER A 51 -18.11 3.90 -21.45
C SER A 51 -17.70 2.43 -21.65
N CYS A 52 -16.45 2.06 -21.36
CA CYS A 52 -16.00 0.66 -21.41
C CYS A 52 -16.69 -0.19 -20.34
N ALA A 53 -16.84 0.33 -19.12
CA ALA A 53 -17.55 -0.37 -18.05
C ALA A 53 -19.02 -0.60 -18.38
N GLU A 54 -19.74 0.42 -18.89
CA GLU A 54 -21.11 0.30 -19.34
C GLU A 54 -21.26 -0.76 -20.45
N ARG A 55 -20.37 -0.76 -21.43
CA ARG A 55 -20.36 -1.73 -22.51
C ARG A 55 -20.12 -3.14 -21.98
N ALA A 56 -19.16 -3.34 -21.10
CA ALA A 56 -18.87 -4.63 -20.50
C ALA A 56 -20.08 -5.21 -19.75
N ILE A 57 -20.82 -4.38 -19.01
CA ILE A 57 -22.07 -4.78 -18.35
C ILE A 57 -23.11 -5.20 -19.38
N LYS A 58 -23.34 -4.40 -20.44
CA LYS A 58 -24.29 -4.70 -21.50
C LYS A 58 -23.95 -5.97 -22.29
N GLU A 59 -22.67 -6.28 -22.42
CA GLU A 59 -22.14 -7.50 -23.04
C GLU A 59 -22.19 -8.73 -22.11
N GLY A 60 -22.68 -8.58 -20.88
CA GLY A 60 -22.80 -9.67 -19.92
C GLY A 60 -21.46 -10.11 -19.30
N LYS A 61 -20.41 -9.27 -19.29
CA LYS A 61 -19.13 -9.52 -18.64
C LYS A 61 -19.25 -9.38 -17.12
N THR A 62 -20.14 -10.16 -16.52
CA THR A 62 -20.53 -10.09 -15.10
C THR A 62 -20.35 -11.42 -14.37
N HIS A 63 -19.68 -12.38 -15.00
CA HIS A 63 -19.40 -13.70 -14.43
C HIS A 63 -18.05 -13.76 -13.72
N TYR A 64 -17.77 -14.89 -13.08
CA TYR A 64 -16.48 -15.13 -12.43
C TYR A 64 -15.32 -14.96 -13.41
N THR A 65 -14.25 -14.36 -12.92
CA THR A 65 -12.99 -14.21 -13.62
C THR A 65 -11.91 -15.09 -12.95
N GLN A 66 -10.72 -15.11 -13.52
CA GLN A 66 -9.57 -15.70 -12.86
C GLN A 66 -9.24 -14.95 -11.56
N SER A 67 -8.77 -15.66 -10.55
CA SER A 67 -8.49 -15.09 -9.22
C SER A 67 -7.43 -13.99 -9.22
N ASN A 68 -6.51 -14.04 -10.18
CA ASN A 68 -5.46 -13.03 -10.37
C ASN A 68 -5.84 -11.92 -11.37
N GLY A 69 -7.09 -11.88 -11.84
CA GLY A 69 -7.58 -10.89 -12.79
C GLY A 69 -7.67 -11.42 -14.23
N ILE A 70 -8.44 -10.72 -15.07
CA ILE A 70 -8.60 -11.10 -16.48
C ILE A 70 -7.28 -10.96 -17.23
N LEU A 71 -7.02 -11.90 -18.15
CA LEU A 71 -5.73 -11.98 -18.83
C LEU A 71 -5.41 -10.69 -19.59
N GLU A 72 -6.40 -10.13 -20.30
CA GLU A 72 -6.23 -8.92 -21.10
C GLU A 72 -5.78 -7.72 -20.26
N LEU A 73 -6.24 -7.60 -19.01
CA LEU A 73 -5.80 -6.53 -18.12
C LEU A 73 -4.39 -6.80 -17.60
N ARG A 74 -4.06 -8.05 -17.27
CA ARG A 74 -2.72 -8.42 -16.81
C ARG A 74 -1.67 -8.21 -17.90
N GLU A 75 -1.99 -8.57 -19.16
CA GLU A 75 -1.14 -8.29 -20.33
C GLU A 75 -0.98 -6.78 -20.56
N ALA A 76 -2.05 -5.99 -20.42
CA ALA A 76 -1.99 -4.54 -20.55
C ALA A 76 -1.09 -3.90 -19.47
N VAL A 77 -1.14 -4.39 -18.23
CA VAL A 77 -0.26 -3.94 -17.15
C VAL A 77 1.19 -4.31 -17.46
N ALA A 78 1.46 -5.55 -17.88
CA ALA A 78 2.80 -6.01 -18.26
C ALA A 78 3.39 -5.15 -19.40
N SER A 79 2.61 -4.89 -20.47
CA SER A 79 3.02 -4.01 -21.55
C SER A 79 3.29 -2.58 -21.10
N TYR A 80 2.44 -2.03 -20.20
CA TYR A 80 2.64 -0.70 -19.65
C TYR A 80 4.00 -0.58 -18.92
N TYR A 81 4.36 -1.57 -18.10
CA TYR A 81 5.64 -1.56 -17.39
C TYR A 81 6.83 -1.73 -18.33
N SER A 82 6.72 -2.59 -19.36
CA SER A 82 7.75 -2.73 -20.39
C SER A 82 7.94 -1.45 -21.18
N ASP A 83 6.85 -0.87 -21.72
CA ASP A 83 6.90 0.32 -22.57
C ASP A 83 7.34 1.58 -21.83
N ARG A 84 6.92 1.72 -20.56
CA ARG A 84 7.13 2.95 -19.78
C ARG A 84 8.44 2.95 -19.01
N PHE A 85 8.84 1.79 -18.49
CA PHE A 85 9.95 1.67 -17.54
C PHE A 85 11.02 0.70 -17.99
N GLY A 86 10.83 -0.03 -19.10
CA GLY A 86 11.77 -1.06 -19.56
C GLY A 86 11.81 -2.28 -18.63
N LEU A 87 10.73 -2.53 -17.89
CA LEU A 87 10.63 -3.65 -16.94
C LEU A 87 9.75 -4.75 -17.53
N ASP A 88 10.35 -5.86 -17.90
CA ASP A 88 9.65 -6.99 -18.50
C ASP A 88 9.13 -7.96 -17.44
N TYR A 89 7.86 -7.82 -17.10
CA TYR A 89 7.12 -8.74 -16.24
C TYR A 89 6.13 -9.56 -17.09
N PRO A 90 6.18 -10.88 -17.08
CA PRO A 90 5.17 -11.70 -17.76
C PRO A 90 3.81 -11.56 -17.03
N ALA A 91 2.71 -11.71 -17.80
CA ALA A 91 1.35 -11.52 -17.28
C ALA A 91 0.98 -12.47 -16.12
N ASP A 92 1.67 -13.58 -15.93
CA ASP A 92 1.48 -14.51 -14.81
C ASP A 92 2.07 -14.00 -13.49
N GLN A 93 2.95 -12.99 -13.54
CA GLN A 93 3.46 -12.26 -12.37
C GLN A 93 2.59 -11.05 -12.01
N VAL A 94 1.49 -10.80 -12.72
CA VAL A 94 0.57 -9.70 -12.46
C VAL A 94 -0.69 -10.20 -11.75
N ILE A 95 -1.02 -9.55 -10.65
CA ILE A 95 -2.27 -9.78 -9.90
C ILE A 95 -3.06 -8.49 -9.84
N ILE A 96 -4.35 -8.55 -10.21
CA ILE A 96 -5.29 -7.43 -10.17
C ILE A 96 -6.19 -7.57 -8.94
N GLY A 97 -6.33 -6.49 -8.19
CA GLY A 97 -7.22 -6.47 -7.03
C GLY A 97 -8.03 -5.17 -6.92
N PRO A 98 -8.99 -5.10 -6.01
CA PRO A 98 -9.83 -3.92 -5.80
C PRO A 98 -9.08 -2.84 -5.00
N GLY A 99 -8.01 -2.30 -5.58
CA GLY A 99 -7.11 -1.33 -4.97
C GLY A 99 -5.90 -1.97 -4.26
N ALA A 100 -4.92 -1.13 -3.86
CA ALA A 100 -3.66 -1.59 -3.29
C ALA A 100 -3.81 -2.25 -1.89
N LYS A 101 -4.71 -1.75 -1.04
CA LYS A 101 -4.85 -2.23 0.34
C LYS A 101 -5.01 -3.75 0.50
N PRO A 102 -5.96 -4.44 -0.19
CA PRO A 102 -6.08 -5.89 -0.08
C PRO A 102 -4.90 -6.63 -0.73
N LEU A 103 -4.25 -6.05 -1.74
CA LEU A 103 -3.07 -6.64 -2.36
C LEU A 103 -1.86 -6.60 -1.42
N ILE A 104 -1.61 -5.47 -0.76
CA ILE A 104 -0.55 -5.36 0.26
C ILE A 104 -0.80 -6.35 1.41
N TYR A 105 -2.05 -6.44 1.90
CA TYR A 105 -2.39 -7.42 2.92
C TYR A 105 -2.15 -8.85 2.47
N GLY A 106 -2.56 -9.20 1.24
CA GLY A 106 -2.34 -10.52 0.66
C GLY A 106 -0.86 -10.86 0.51
N SER A 107 -0.05 -9.89 0.08
CA SER A 107 1.41 -10.04 -0.02
C SER A 107 2.03 -10.25 1.36
N LEU A 108 1.69 -9.42 2.33
CA LEU A 108 2.16 -9.58 3.72
C LEU A 108 1.74 -10.93 4.31
N ALA A 109 0.48 -11.37 4.08
CA ALA A 109 -0.01 -12.66 4.56
C ALA A 109 0.70 -13.88 3.94
N SER A 110 1.39 -13.68 2.81
CA SER A 110 2.19 -14.71 2.15
C SER A 110 3.67 -14.69 2.57
N LEU A 111 4.11 -13.62 3.25
CA LEU A 111 5.52 -13.34 3.50
C LEU A 111 5.87 -13.17 4.98
N VAL A 112 4.87 -13.02 5.86
CA VAL A 112 5.07 -12.70 7.28
C VAL A 112 4.50 -13.80 8.15
N ASP A 113 5.34 -14.40 8.96
CA ASP A 113 4.98 -15.31 10.05
C ASP A 113 4.83 -14.55 11.40
N PRO A 114 4.17 -15.13 12.40
CA PRO A 114 4.09 -14.54 13.72
C PRO A 114 5.49 -14.21 14.30
N GLU A 115 5.63 -13.02 14.88
CA GLU A 115 6.87 -12.46 15.46
C GLU A 115 7.91 -11.98 14.44
N ASP A 116 7.71 -12.17 13.14
CA ASP A 116 8.55 -11.57 12.12
C ASP A 116 8.50 -10.04 12.18
N GLU A 117 9.61 -9.40 11.85
CA GLU A 117 9.74 -7.96 11.83
C GLU A 117 9.75 -7.43 10.39
N VAL A 118 8.92 -6.43 10.14
CA VAL A 118 8.85 -5.71 8.87
C VAL A 118 9.22 -4.25 9.09
N LEU A 119 10.22 -3.74 8.37
CA LEU A 119 10.61 -2.34 8.46
C LEU A 119 9.56 -1.46 7.80
N VAL A 120 9.15 -0.40 8.48
CA VAL A 120 8.21 0.62 8.01
C VAL A 120 8.80 2.00 8.25
N PHE A 121 8.91 2.81 7.20
CA PHE A 121 9.49 4.16 7.27
C PHE A 121 8.42 5.17 7.69
N SER A 122 8.60 5.76 8.87
CA SER A 122 7.65 6.70 9.48
C SER A 122 8.04 8.17 9.21
N PRO A 123 7.09 9.05 8.83
CA PRO A 123 5.64 8.86 8.74
C PRO A 123 5.20 7.91 7.61
N ALA A 124 4.19 7.08 7.88
CA ALA A 124 3.71 6.07 6.95
C ALA A 124 2.19 6.02 6.88
N TRP A 125 1.67 5.43 5.82
CA TRP A 125 0.26 5.10 5.76
C TRP A 125 -0.14 4.15 6.90
N VAL A 126 -1.10 4.58 7.70
CA VAL A 126 -1.50 3.90 8.94
C VAL A 126 -1.87 2.42 8.76
N SER A 127 -2.29 2.02 7.55
CA SER A 127 -2.69 0.64 7.28
C SER A 127 -1.54 -0.36 7.28
N TYR A 128 -0.30 0.04 7.01
CA TYR A 128 0.83 -0.89 6.99
C TYR A 128 1.03 -1.55 8.35
N VAL A 129 1.14 -0.75 9.39
CA VAL A 129 1.34 -1.22 10.77
C VAL A 129 0.21 -2.14 11.21
N GLU A 130 -1.05 -1.75 10.91
CA GLU A 130 -2.21 -2.55 11.29
C GLU A 130 -2.30 -3.86 10.52
N GLN A 131 -1.92 -3.89 9.24
CA GLN A 131 -1.88 -5.12 8.45
C GLN A 131 -0.81 -6.11 8.96
N ILE A 132 0.38 -5.61 9.31
CA ILE A 132 1.43 -6.43 9.91
C ILE A 132 0.96 -7.01 11.26
N ARG A 133 0.35 -6.18 12.11
CA ARG A 133 -0.21 -6.61 13.41
C ARG A 133 -1.31 -7.66 13.27
N LEU A 134 -2.14 -7.59 12.23
CA LEU A 134 -3.17 -8.59 11.94
C LEU A 134 -2.59 -9.98 11.67
N LEU A 135 -1.34 -10.04 11.21
CA LEU A 135 -0.61 -11.26 10.93
C LEU A 135 0.22 -11.74 12.12
N ASP A 136 0.05 -11.11 13.29
CA ASP A 136 0.86 -11.32 14.49
C ASP A 136 2.37 -11.00 14.28
N GLY A 137 2.69 -10.27 13.20
CA GLY A 137 4.01 -9.70 12.92
C GLY A 137 4.26 -8.41 13.69
N ARG A 138 5.47 -7.89 13.63
CA ARG A 138 5.94 -6.67 14.29
C ARG A 138 6.36 -5.63 13.25
N ALA A 139 5.76 -4.45 13.29
CA ALA A 139 6.25 -3.31 12.52
C ALA A 139 7.45 -2.68 13.25
N SER A 140 8.63 -2.78 12.67
CA SER A 140 9.84 -2.10 13.14
C SER A 140 9.92 -0.73 12.47
N ILE A 141 9.76 0.33 13.26
CA ILE A 141 9.61 1.69 12.75
C ILE A 141 10.98 2.36 12.59
N VAL A 142 11.30 2.77 11.37
CA VAL A 142 12.45 3.62 11.06
C VAL A 142 11.95 5.07 10.92
N ASP A 143 12.30 5.92 11.89
CA ASP A 143 11.89 7.33 11.89
C ASP A 143 12.70 8.13 10.87
N THR A 144 11.99 8.82 9.97
CA THR A 144 12.58 9.65 8.91
C THR A 144 12.27 11.14 9.05
N VAL A 145 11.59 11.56 10.13
CA VAL A 145 11.18 12.97 10.32
C VAL A 145 12.39 13.90 10.32
N THR A 146 13.45 13.53 11.01
CA THR A 146 14.67 14.36 11.13
C THR A 146 15.53 14.38 9.86
N THR A 147 15.20 13.56 8.87
CA THR A 147 15.94 13.42 7.60
C THR A 147 15.11 13.91 6.39
N GLY A 148 14.12 14.76 6.64
CA GLY A 148 13.25 15.29 5.60
C GLY A 148 12.24 14.26 5.08
N ASN A 149 11.86 13.29 5.88
CA ASN A 149 10.97 12.17 5.55
C ASN A 149 11.55 11.23 4.48
N VAL A 150 12.88 11.18 4.36
CA VAL A 150 13.61 10.25 3.48
C VAL A 150 14.44 9.31 4.36
N PRO A 151 14.38 7.99 4.18
CA PRO A 151 15.17 7.06 4.98
C PRO A 151 16.67 7.22 4.71
N LEU A 152 17.48 7.15 5.78
CA LEU A 152 18.93 7.05 5.69
C LEU A 152 19.34 5.58 5.75
N ALA A 153 20.17 5.14 4.83
CA ALA A 153 20.66 3.76 4.75
C ALA A 153 21.27 3.27 6.07
N SER A 154 22.04 4.09 6.76
CA SER A 154 22.61 3.73 8.07
C SER A 154 21.54 3.40 9.11
N LYS A 155 20.45 4.18 9.18
CA LYS A 155 19.33 3.91 10.09
C LYS A 155 18.53 2.68 9.69
N VAL A 156 18.44 2.42 8.39
CA VAL A 156 17.78 1.20 7.87
C VAL A 156 18.59 -0.02 8.27
N ALA A 157 19.92 0.00 8.05
CA ALA A 157 20.81 -1.08 8.45
C ALA A 157 20.81 -1.33 9.97
N GLU A 158 20.83 -0.27 10.79
CA GLU A 158 20.73 -0.37 12.26
C GLU A 158 19.41 -1.01 12.73
N ALA A 159 18.32 -0.86 11.96
CA ALA A 159 17.01 -1.40 12.32
C ALA A 159 16.84 -2.87 11.93
N VAL A 160 17.72 -3.44 11.11
CA VAL A 160 17.68 -4.85 10.74
C VAL A 160 18.06 -5.73 11.93
N THR A 161 17.25 -6.71 12.21
CA THR A 161 17.49 -7.73 13.24
C THR A 161 17.41 -9.14 12.63
N PRO A 162 17.82 -10.20 13.34
CA PRO A 162 17.64 -11.58 12.85
C PRO A 162 16.17 -11.99 12.60
N ARG A 163 15.20 -11.18 13.02
CA ARG A 163 13.77 -11.40 12.76
C ARG A 163 13.23 -10.53 11.64
N THR A 164 14.02 -9.61 11.12
CA THR A 164 13.59 -8.78 10.00
C THR A 164 13.53 -9.64 8.75
N VAL A 165 12.35 -9.68 8.10
CA VAL A 165 12.10 -10.49 6.90
C VAL A 165 11.90 -9.62 5.66
N GLY A 166 11.60 -8.34 5.82
CA GLY A 166 11.42 -7.43 4.70
C GLY A 166 11.06 -6.01 5.09
N MET A 167 10.75 -5.20 4.09
CA MET A 167 10.42 -3.80 4.28
C MET A 167 9.34 -3.29 3.33
N LEU A 168 8.62 -2.26 3.78
CA LEU A 168 7.63 -1.52 2.99
C LEU A 168 8.22 -0.17 2.58
N ILE A 169 8.37 0.05 1.28
CA ILE A 169 8.78 1.32 0.69
C ILE A 169 7.55 1.97 0.06
N ASN A 170 7.31 3.24 0.39
CA ASN A 170 6.25 4.03 -0.22
C ASN A 170 6.81 5.38 -0.70
N THR A 171 6.89 5.55 -2.00
CA THR A 171 7.38 6.78 -2.63
C THR A 171 6.72 6.98 -4.01
N PRO A 172 6.10 8.16 -4.27
CA PRO A 172 5.90 9.28 -3.33
C PRO A 172 5.19 8.86 -2.04
N ASN A 173 5.65 9.35 -0.89
CA ASN A 173 5.21 8.86 0.40
C ASN A 173 3.83 9.41 0.81
N ASN A 174 2.97 8.55 1.29
CA ASN A 174 1.74 8.92 2.00
C ASN A 174 1.98 8.82 3.52
N PRO A 175 1.92 9.96 4.30
CA PRO A 175 1.23 11.22 3.95
C PRO A 175 2.16 12.39 3.57
N THR A 176 3.47 12.24 3.56
CA THR A 176 4.39 13.38 3.53
C THR A 176 4.61 13.98 2.13
N GLY A 177 4.35 13.21 1.07
CA GLY A 177 4.69 13.58 -0.30
C GLY A 177 6.18 13.49 -0.62
N ALA A 178 7.01 13.00 0.31
CA ALA A 178 8.44 12.85 0.07
C ALA A 178 8.71 11.85 -1.05
N VAL A 179 9.64 12.18 -1.93
CA VAL A 179 10.10 11.30 -3.01
C VAL A 179 11.52 10.84 -2.67
N TYR A 180 11.71 9.53 -2.66
CA TYR A 180 13.02 8.95 -2.41
C TYR A 180 13.84 8.97 -3.69
N GLY A 181 15.05 9.53 -3.63
CA GLY A 181 15.95 9.60 -4.75
C GLY A 181 16.55 8.24 -5.11
N GLU A 182 17.11 8.14 -6.32
CA GLU A 182 17.70 6.90 -6.83
C GLU A 182 18.81 6.37 -5.90
N GLU A 183 19.68 7.25 -5.39
CA GLU A 183 20.77 6.87 -4.47
C GLU A 183 20.21 6.20 -3.20
N THR A 184 19.21 6.83 -2.57
CA THR A 184 18.56 6.27 -1.38
C THR A 184 17.93 4.89 -1.66
N LEU A 185 17.22 4.76 -2.80
CA LEU A 185 16.60 3.49 -3.17
C LEU A 185 17.62 2.41 -3.46
N ARG A 186 18.75 2.77 -4.05
CA ARG A 186 19.87 1.85 -4.32
C ARG A 186 20.50 1.36 -3.02
N GLU A 187 20.82 2.26 -2.10
CA GLU A 187 21.37 1.90 -0.79
C GLU A 187 20.42 0.98 0.01
N ILE A 188 19.12 1.26 -0.02
CA ILE A 188 18.11 0.40 0.63
C ILE A 188 18.05 -0.98 -0.03
N ALA A 189 18.12 -1.04 -1.37
CA ALA A 189 18.13 -2.30 -2.10
C ALA A 189 19.38 -3.14 -1.79
N GLU A 190 20.54 -2.51 -1.62
CA GLU A 190 21.78 -3.18 -1.21
C GLU A 190 21.64 -3.79 0.19
N ILE A 191 21.06 -3.07 1.16
CA ILE A 191 20.75 -3.60 2.50
C ILE A 191 19.80 -4.79 2.40
N ALA A 192 18.76 -4.70 1.58
CA ALA A 192 17.82 -5.79 1.40
C ALA A 192 18.49 -7.05 0.83
N LEU A 193 19.39 -6.89 -0.14
CA LEU A 193 20.17 -7.99 -0.72
C LEU A 193 21.15 -8.60 0.29
N GLU A 194 21.84 -7.77 1.08
CA GLU A 194 22.80 -8.23 2.09
C GLU A 194 22.15 -9.09 3.19
N HIS A 195 20.89 -8.76 3.52
CA HIS A 195 20.16 -9.43 4.60
C HIS A 195 19.06 -10.39 4.11
N ASP A 196 18.96 -10.67 2.80
CA ASP A 196 17.94 -11.53 2.19
C ASP A 196 16.50 -11.08 2.54
N LEU A 197 16.26 -9.77 2.46
CA LEU A 197 14.96 -9.16 2.76
C LEU A 197 14.13 -8.94 1.50
N TRP A 198 12.83 -9.24 1.57
CA TRP A 198 11.92 -8.82 0.51
C TRP A 198 11.55 -7.33 0.63
N ILE A 199 11.20 -6.72 -0.51
CA ILE A 199 10.69 -5.35 -0.58
C ILE A 199 9.28 -5.38 -1.15
N ILE A 200 8.32 -4.79 -0.45
CA ILE A 200 7.05 -4.36 -1.03
C ILE A 200 7.18 -2.87 -1.35
N TYR A 201 7.09 -2.54 -2.63
CA TYR A 201 7.17 -1.17 -3.12
C TYR A 201 5.77 -0.67 -3.48
N ASP A 202 5.24 0.24 -2.66
CA ASP A 202 3.93 0.86 -2.87
C ASP A 202 4.10 2.19 -3.60
N GLU A 203 3.76 2.18 -4.87
CA GLU A 203 3.86 3.33 -5.77
C GLU A 203 2.46 3.93 -5.97
N ILE A 204 2.27 5.14 -5.47
CA ILE A 204 0.99 5.86 -5.53
C ILE A 204 0.83 6.57 -6.87
#